data_7627fe9db9b2f2326292d4691d612927
#
_entry.id   7627fe9db9b2f2326292d4691d612927
#
_cell.length_a   1.000
_cell.length_b   1.000
_cell.length_c   1.000
_cell.angle_alpha   90.00
_cell.angle_beta   90.00
_cell.angle_gamma   90.00
#
_symmetry.space_group_name_H-M   'P 1'
#
loop_
_entity.id
_entity.type
_entity.pdbx_description
1 polymer ?
#
loop_
_entity_poly.entity_id
_entity_poly.type
_entity_poly.pdbx_seq_one_letter_code
_entity_poly.pdbx_strand_id
1 'polypeptide(L)'
;GILLKDLRTRCEEVKDAILVASHIPNVNIRGRLIEVLITSDEEERNKLLRNIEEIEHFLPTYDTKNDLGDYVRNFADSDSYTDIKTKVLYLDSNPKAYNIDKFLKCMGNEKSVFMFFFVGIDETGIVNTVLASVFHDKLQNTTLLQHHWAGRGTRGTAQFNGKTINELLYDEQFENNINDNESKSFLQKLLNR
;
A
#
# COMPACT_ATOMS: atom_id res chain seq x y z
N GLY A 1 2.97 -17.03 0.42
CA GLY A 1 1.57 -17.38 0.27
C GLY A 1 1.01 -17.04 -1.10
N ILE A 2 -0.22 -17.41 -1.34
CA ILE A 2 -0.92 -17.20 -2.63
C ILE A 2 -1.04 -15.71 -2.97
N LEU A 3 -1.37 -14.88 -2.00
CA LEU A 3 -1.53 -13.44 -2.18
C LEU A 3 -0.23 -12.76 -2.61
N LEU A 4 0.87 -13.08 -1.95
CA LEU A 4 2.19 -12.53 -2.29
C LEU A 4 2.62 -12.95 -3.70
N LYS A 5 2.42 -14.21 -4.05
CA LYS A 5 2.73 -14.73 -5.39
C LYS A 5 1.90 -14.02 -6.46
N ASP A 6 0.62 -13.82 -6.22
CA ASP A 6 -0.29 -13.13 -7.13
C ASP A 6 0.14 -11.66 -7.35
N LEU A 7 0.42 -10.94 -6.28
CA LEU A 7 0.88 -9.55 -6.36
C LEU A 7 2.24 -9.42 -7.07
N ARG A 8 3.17 -10.31 -6.79
CA ARG A 8 4.47 -10.36 -7.48
C ARG A 8 4.34 -10.67 -8.96
N THR A 9 3.44 -11.57 -9.33
CA THR A 9 3.14 -11.88 -10.73
C THR A 9 2.60 -10.65 -11.44
N ARG A 10 1.69 -9.92 -10.83
CA ARG A 10 1.17 -8.66 -11.36
C ARG A 10 2.25 -7.60 -11.55
N CYS A 11 3.14 -7.45 -10.59
CA CYS A 11 4.30 -6.55 -10.72
C CYS A 11 5.19 -6.93 -11.90
N GLU A 12 5.47 -8.21 -12.10
CA GLU A 12 6.28 -8.69 -13.21
C GLU A 12 5.63 -8.42 -14.56
N GLU A 13 4.32 -8.62 -14.68
CA GLU A 13 3.55 -8.34 -15.90
C GLU A 13 3.59 -6.86 -16.32
N VAL A 14 3.68 -5.95 -15.36
CA VAL A 14 3.66 -4.49 -15.61
C VAL A 14 5.00 -3.81 -15.33
N LYS A 15 6.08 -4.56 -15.19
CA LYS A 15 7.38 -4.01 -14.78
C LYS A 15 7.91 -2.92 -15.68
N ASP A 16 7.72 -3.03 -17.00
CA ASP A 16 8.19 -2.02 -17.94
C ASP A 16 7.40 -0.70 -17.78
N ALA A 17 6.10 -0.80 -17.54
CA ALA A 17 5.27 0.35 -17.24
C ALA A 17 5.61 0.99 -15.90
N ILE A 18 5.95 0.19 -14.88
CA ILE A 18 6.41 0.69 -13.58
C ILE A 18 7.75 1.42 -13.74
N LEU A 19 8.65 0.92 -14.56
CA LEU A 19 9.91 1.61 -14.86
C LEU A 19 9.65 3.00 -15.46
N VAL A 20 8.74 3.11 -16.42
CA VAL A 20 8.34 4.41 -16.98
C VAL A 20 7.71 5.30 -15.89
N ALA A 21 6.81 4.75 -15.11
CA ALA A 21 6.14 5.48 -14.02
C ALA A 21 7.14 5.98 -12.96
N SER A 22 8.20 5.24 -12.69
CA SER A 22 9.22 5.60 -11.69
C SER A 22 9.98 6.88 -12.04
N HIS A 23 9.95 7.31 -13.29
CA HIS A 23 10.57 8.56 -13.76
C HIS A 23 9.63 9.77 -13.73
N ILE A 24 8.37 9.59 -13.36
CA ILE A 24 7.42 10.71 -13.21
C ILE A 24 7.85 11.60 -12.03
N PRO A 25 8.07 12.92 -12.26
CA PRO A 25 8.56 13.82 -11.20
C PRO A 25 7.60 14.00 -10.04
N ASN A 26 6.27 14.03 -10.31
CA ASN A 26 5.27 14.19 -9.26
C ASN A 26 5.11 12.88 -8.48
N VAL A 27 5.51 12.91 -7.21
CA VAL A 27 5.51 11.73 -6.31
C VAL A 27 4.12 11.13 -6.14
N ASN A 28 3.08 11.97 -6.04
CA ASN A 28 1.70 11.52 -5.85
C ASN A 28 1.17 10.82 -7.10
N ILE A 29 1.40 11.40 -8.26
CA ILE A 29 1.01 10.81 -9.55
C ILE A 29 1.76 9.51 -9.79
N ARG A 30 3.05 9.48 -9.53
CA ARG A 30 3.88 8.29 -9.66
C ARG A 30 3.36 7.13 -8.81
N GLY A 31 3.14 7.37 -7.52
CA GLY A 31 2.64 6.33 -6.61
C GLY A 31 1.24 5.84 -7.01
N ARG A 32 0.37 6.76 -7.38
CA ARG A 32 -0.99 6.42 -7.84
C ARG A 32 -0.98 5.58 -9.11
N LEU A 33 -0.14 5.93 -10.07
CA LEU A 33 -0.02 5.17 -11.31
C LEU A 33 0.47 3.75 -11.06
N ILE A 34 1.49 3.58 -10.25
CA ILE A 34 2.04 2.26 -9.91
C ILE A 34 0.98 1.40 -9.22
N GLU A 35 0.26 1.97 -8.26
CA GLU A 35 -0.87 1.31 -7.60
C GLU A 35 -1.92 0.83 -8.61
N VAL A 36 -2.34 1.70 -9.51
CA VAL A 36 -3.35 1.37 -10.52
C VAL A 36 -2.85 0.30 -11.49
N LEU A 37 -1.59 0.38 -11.93
CA LEU A 37 -1.00 -0.64 -12.80
C LEU A 37 -0.99 -2.04 -12.17
N ILE A 38 -0.71 -2.13 -10.87
CA ILE A 38 -0.66 -3.40 -10.16
C ILE A 38 -2.07 -3.96 -9.90
N THR A 39 -3.04 -3.10 -9.63
CA THR A 39 -4.38 -3.51 -9.20
C THR A 39 -5.39 -3.64 -10.32
N SER A 40 -5.15 -3.03 -11.48
CA SER A 40 -6.07 -3.05 -12.62
C SER A 40 -6.19 -4.44 -13.26
N ASP A 41 -7.35 -4.70 -13.86
CA ASP A 41 -7.50 -5.84 -14.75
C ASP A 41 -6.75 -5.61 -16.07
N GLU A 42 -6.67 -6.64 -16.90
CA GLU A 42 -5.93 -6.59 -18.17
C GLU A 42 -6.46 -5.51 -19.12
N GLU A 43 -7.78 -5.36 -19.21
CA GLU A 43 -8.42 -4.36 -20.09
C GLU A 43 -8.08 -2.94 -19.64
N GLU A 44 -8.26 -2.63 -18.36
CA GLU A 44 -7.94 -1.32 -17.79
C GLU A 44 -6.45 -1.01 -17.92
N ARG A 45 -5.60 -1.99 -17.63
CA ARG A 45 -4.15 -1.86 -17.77
C ARG A 45 -3.73 -1.54 -19.19
N ASN A 46 -4.25 -2.26 -20.18
CA ASN A 46 -3.93 -2.04 -21.58
C ASN A 46 -4.40 -0.65 -22.06
N LYS A 47 -5.53 -0.19 -21.56
CA LYS A 47 -6.02 1.18 -21.82
C LYS A 47 -5.09 2.25 -21.26
N LEU A 48 -4.60 2.05 -20.02
CA LEU A 48 -3.63 2.94 -19.40
C LEU A 48 -2.31 2.96 -20.17
N LEU A 49 -1.82 1.80 -20.57
CA LEU A 49 -0.56 1.68 -21.30
C LEU A 49 -0.60 2.33 -22.68
N ARG A 50 -1.74 2.31 -23.34
CA ARG A 50 -1.92 3.01 -24.63
C ARG A 50 -1.88 4.53 -24.53
N ASN A 51 -2.24 5.07 -23.37
CA ASN A 51 -2.37 6.51 -23.11
C ASN A 51 -1.34 7.02 -22.09
N ILE A 52 -0.22 6.33 -21.97
CA ILE A 52 0.76 6.61 -20.91
C ILE A 52 1.31 8.04 -20.94
N GLU A 53 1.41 8.66 -22.11
CA GLU A 53 1.86 10.05 -22.26
C GLU A 53 0.85 11.07 -21.73
N GLU A 54 -0.43 10.71 -21.68
CA GLU A 54 -1.52 11.56 -21.19
C GLU A 54 -2.01 11.16 -19.80
N ILE A 55 -1.31 10.25 -19.16
CA ILE A 55 -1.76 9.59 -17.94
C ILE A 55 -2.02 10.56 -16.78
N GLU A 56 -1.29 11.68 -16.72
CA GLU A 56 -1.49 12.71 -15.70
C GLU A 56 -2.91 13.31 -15.76
N HIS A 57 -3.54 13.30 -16.92
CA HIS A 57 -4.90 13.78 -17.11
C HIS A 57 -5.96 12.74 -16.73
N PHE A 58 -5.64 11.46 -16.82
CA PHE A 58 -6.58 10.36 -16.57
C PHE A 58 -6.61 9.90 -15.11
N LEU A 59 -5.48 9.97 -14.41
CA LEU A 59 -5.36 9.44 -13.03
C LEU A 59 -6.39 10.01 -12.04
N PRO A 60 -6.75 11.30 -12.08
CA PRO A 60 -7.75 11.83 -11.15
C PRO A 60 -9.13 11.20 -11.29
N THR A 61 -9.44 10.59 -12.44
CA THR A 61 -10.74 9.94 -12.70
C THR A 61 -10.77 8.47 -12.29
N TYR A 62 -9.60 7.89 -11.98
CA TYR A 62 -9.51 6.53 -11.45
C TYR A 62 -9.74 6.54 -9.95
N ASP A 63 -10.98 6.35 -9.55
CA ASP A 63 -11.29 6.11 -8.14
C ASP A 63 -10.79 4.73 -7.72
N THR A 64 -10.33 4.64 -6.47
CA THR A 64 -10.14 3.34 -5.84
C THR A 64 -11.49 2.64 -5.79
N LYS A 65 -11.60 1.52 -6.48
CA LYS A 65 -12.84 0.74 -6.56
C LYS A 65 -13.30 0.19 -5.20
N ASN A 66 -12.49 0.34 -4.17
CA ASN A 66 -12.79 -0.19 -2.86
C ASN A 66 -12.37 0.76 -1.75
N ASP A 67 -13.31 1.08 -0.86
CA ASP A 67 -13.09 1.94 0.29
C ASP A 67 -12.17 1.33 1.35
N LEU A 68 -11.94 0.03 1.31
CA LEU A 68 -11.21 -0.70 2.34
C LEU A 68 -9.78 -1.10 1.95
N GLY A 69 -9.43 -1.02 0.67
CA GLY A 69 -8.08 -1.35 0.22
C GLY A 69 -7.95 -1.26 -1.30
N ASP A 70 -6.73 -1.18 -1.78
CA ASP A 70 -6.43 -1.04 -3.21
C ASP A 70 -6.62 -2.36 -3.97
N TYR A 71 -6.39 -3.46 -3.30
CA TYR A 71 -6.53 -4.79 -3.85
C TYR A 71 -7.28 -5.70 -2.88
N VAL A 72 -8.42 -6.22 -3.32
CA VAL A 72 -9.25 -7.11 -2.50
C VAL A 72 -9.27 -8.51 -3.09
N ARG A 73 -9.04 -9.49 -2.25
CA ARG A 73 -9.15 -10.90 -2.63
C ARG A 73 -9.92 -11.69 -1.58
N ASN A 74 -10.95 -12.38 -2.04
CA ASN A 74 -11.79 -13.21 -1.20
C ASN A 74 -11.28 -14.65 -1.21
N PHE A 75 -10.99 -15.18 -0.02
CA PHE A 75 -10.67 -16.58 0.21
C PHE A 75 -11.83 -17.26 0.94
N ALA A 76 -11.81 -18.58 0.99
CA ALA A 76 -12.87 -19.34 1.69
C ALA A 76 -13.02 -18.94 3.16
N ASP A 77 -11.91 -18.65 3.84
CA ASP A 77 -11.87 -18.37 5.27
C ASP A 77 -11.68 -16.89 5.62
N SER A 78 -11.30 -16.06 4.64
CA SER A 78 -10.97 -14.66 4.90
C SER A 78 -11.10 -13.79 3.68
N ASP A 79 -11.38 -12.50 3.93
CA ASP A 79 -11.32 -11.44 2.94
C ASP A 79 -10.04 -10.64 3.15
N SER A 80 -9.18 -10.61 2.17
CA SER A 80 -7.92 -9.90 2.23
C SER A 80 -8.02 -8.54 1.57
N TYR A 81 -7.70 -7.50 2.33
CA TYR A 81 -7.62 -6.12 1.87
C TYR A 81 -6.15 -5.70 1.89
N THR A 82 -5.62 -5.32 0.75
CA THR A 82 -4.23 -4.93 0.61
C THR A 82 -4.12 -3.49 0.16
N ASP A 83 -3.40 -2.68 0.93
CA ASP A 83 -3.03 -1.31 0.59
C ASP A 83 -1.65 -1.35 -0.06
N ILE A 84 -1.53 -0.83 -1.28
CA ILE A 84 -0.29 -0.81 -2.04
C ILE A 84 0.41 0.51 -1.81
N LYS A 85 1.65 0.44 -1.34
CA LYS A 85 2.50 1.61 -1.08
C LYS A 85 3.80 1.50 -1.85
N THR A 86 4.08 2.51 -2.64
CA THR A 86 5.36 2.63 -3.34
C THR A 86 6.37 3.34 -2.45
N LYS A 87 7.54 2.76 -2.28
CA LYS A 87 8.62 3.32 -1.47
C LYS A 87 9.85 3.57 -2.34
N VAL A 88 10.29 4.81 -2.37
CA VAL A 88 11.55 5.18 -3.02
C VAL A 88 12.71 4.80 -2.10
N LEU A 89 13.53 3.84 -2.53
CA LEU A 89 14.51 3.18 -1.68
C LEU A 89 15.65 4.08 -1.21
N TYR A 90 16.02 5.10 -1.99
CA TYR A 90 17.08 6.02 -1.63
C TYR A 90 16.63 7.19 -0.74
N LEU A 91 15.35 7.22 -0.33
CA LEU A 91 14.79 8.27 0.53
C LEU A 91 14.30 7.68 1.87
N ASP A 92 15.08 7.85 2.93
CA ASP A 92 14.65 7.48 4.28
C ASP A 92 13.52 8.37 4.80
N SER A 93 13.47 9.61 4.34
CA SER A 93 12.47 10.61 4.75
C SER A 93 11.11 10.50 4.02
N ASN A 94 10.88 9.42 3.27
CA ASN A 94 9.64 9.20 2.53
C ASN A 94 8.69 8.28 3.34
N PRO A 95 7.98 8.84 4.36
CA PRO A 95 7.05 8.07 5.17
C PRO A 95 5.81 7.70 4.38
N LYS A 96 5.11 6.67 4.83
CA LYS A 96 3.84 6.23 4.28
C LYS A 96 2.78 6.20 5.36
N ALA A 97 1.56 6.53 4.99
CA ALA A 97 0.45 6.62 5.93
C ALA A 97 -0.79 5.89 5.43
N TYR A 98 -1.64 5.50 6.37
CA TYR A 98 -2.95 4.94 6.05
C TYR A 98 -4.04 5.58 6.91
N ASN A 99 -5.27 5.55 6.39
CA ASN A 99 -6.42 6.08 7.10
C ASN A 99 -6.85 5.14 8.21
N ILE A 100 -6.85 5.63 9.45
CA ILE A 100 -7.19 4.83 10.62
C ILE A 100 -8.64 4.37 10.60
N ASP A 101 -9.58 5.24 10.19
CA ASP A 101 -11.00 4.90 10.16
C ASP A 101 -11.30 3.78 9.15
N LYS A 102 -10.67 3.82 7.98
CA LYS A 102 -10.77 2.73 6.99
C LYS A 102 -10.23 1.41 7.55
N PHE A 103 -9.10 1.47 8.21
CA PHE A 103 -8.50 0.29 8.83
C PHE A 103 -9.40 -0.28 9.93
N LEU A 104 -9.89 0.54 10.83
CA LEU A 104 -10.78 0.10 11.91
C LEU A 104 -12.10 -0.46 11.38
N LYS A 105 -12.65 0.12 10.33
CA LYS A 105 -13.83 -0.42 9.64
C LYS A 105 -13.57 -1.82 9.08
N CYS A 106 -12.41 -2.04 8.48
CA CYS A 106 -11.98 -3.35 8.03
C CYS A 106 -11.90 -4.35 9.19
N MET A 107 -11.29 -3.95 10.30
CA MET A 107 -11.12 -4.80 11.48
C MET A 107 -12.43 -5.10 12.23
N GLY A 108 -13.49 -4.39 11.94
CA GLY A 108 -14.83 -4.70 12.46
C GLY A 108 -15.43 -6.02 11.94
N ASN A 109 -14.84 -6.62 10.93
CA ASN A 109 -15.22 -7.92 10.38
C ASN A 109 -14.17 -8.97 10.75
N GLU A 110 -14.56 -9.99 11.49
CA GLU A 110 -13.66 -11.06 11.96
C GLU A 110 -12.94 -11.83 10.85
N LYS A 111 -13.54 -11.87 9.65
CA LYS A 111 -12.95 -12.54 8.48
C LYS A 111 -11.98 -11.67 7.70
N SER A 112 -11.89 -10.38 8.01
CA SER A 112 -11.06 -9.46 7.27
C SER A 112 -9.61 -9.50 7.74
N VAL A 113 -8.70 -9.46 6.76
CA VAL A 113 -7.25 -9.34 6.98
C VAL A 113 -6.78 -8.11 6.23
N PHE A 114 -6.03 -7.24 6.90
CA PHE A 114 -5.49 -6.03 6.31
C PHE A 114 -3.97 -6.14 6.18
N MET A 115 -3.49 -5.96 4.95
CA MET A 115 -2.08 -6.10 4.61
C MET A 115 -1.56 -4.86 3.88
N PHE A 116 -0.26 -4.61 4.00
CA PHE A 116 0.46 -3.67 3.16
C PHE A 116 1.34 -4.42 2.17
N PHE A 117 1.24 -4.05 0.91
CA PHE A 117 2.19 -4.47 -0.11
C PHE A 117 3.09 -3.29 -0.44
N PHE A 118 4.31 -3.34 0.09
CA PHE A 118 5.32 -2.32 -0.18
C PHE A 118 6.09 -2.68 -1.44
N VAL A 119 6.14 -1.75 -2.36
CA VAL A 119 6.90 -1.86 -3.60
C VAL A 119 8.07 -0.88 -3.52
N GLY A 120 9.25 -1.41 -3.28
CA GLY A 120 10.49 -0.62 -3.27
C GLY A 120 10.98 -0.38 -4.69
N ILE A 121 11.14 0.88 -5.05
CA ILE A 121 11.61 1.28 -6.37
C ILE A 121 12.86 2.16 -6.28
N ASP A 122 13.69 2.03 -7.28
CA ASP A 122 14.74 2.99 -7.61
C ASP A 122 14.61 3.42 -9.08
N GLU A 123 15.64 4.03 -9.63
CA GLU A 123 15.67 4.49 -11.02
C GLU A 123 15.61 3.35 -12.05
N THR A 124 15.85 2.12 -11.63
CA THR A 124 15.82 0.92 -12.50
C THR A 124 14.47 0.19 -12.49
N GLY A 125 13.51 0.64 -11.69
CA GLY A 125 12.18 0.04 -11.58
C GLY A 125 11.94 -0.64 -10.23
N ILE A 126 11.25 -1.77 -10.23
CA ILE A 126 11.02 -2.55 -9.01
C ILE A 126 12.30 -3.24 -8.58
N VAL A 127 12.75 -2.96 -7.36
CA VAL A 127 13.92 -3.59 -6.76
C VAL A 127 13.50 -4.68 -5.78
N ASN A 128 12.47 -4.43 -4.97
CA ASN A 128 12.00 -5.40 -4.00
C ASN A 128 10.54 -5.17 -3.60
N THR A 129 9.89 -6.22 -3.12
CA THR A 129 8.51 -6.18 -2.64
C THR A 129 8.38 -6.96 -1.35
N VAL A 130 7.49 -6.50 -0.47
CA VAL A 130 7.15 -7.19 0.76
C VAL A 130 5.65 -7.06 1.05
N LEU A 131 5.05 -8.15 1.50
CA LEU A 131 3.67 -8.18 1.98
C LEU A 131 3.66 -8.29 3.50
N ALA A 132 3.35 -7.19 4.17
CA ALA A 132 3.40 -7.08 5.62
C ALA A 132 2.00 -6.91 6.23
N SER A 133 1.74 -7.64 7.31
CA SER A 133 0.57 -7.38 8.15
C SER A 133 0.70 -6.00 8.81
N VAL A 134 -0.41 -5.29 8.93
CA VAL A 134 -0.47 -4.06 9.74
C VAL A 134 -0.05 -4.32 11.18
N PHE A 135 -0.21 -5.54 11.68
CA PHE A 135 0.18 -5.96 13.02
C PHE A 135 1.62 -6.44 13.14
N HIS A 136 2.41 -6.33 12.08
CA HIS A 136 3.84 -6.60 12.17
C HIS A 136 4.48 -5.69 13.24
N ASP A 137 5.31 -6.25 14.09
CA ASP A 137 5.91 -5.54 15.24
C ASP A 137 6.57 -4.20 14.87
N LYS A 138 7.31 -4.17 13.77
CA LYS A 138 7.95 -2.93 13.28
C LYS A 138 6.96 -1.88 12.79
N LEU A 139 5.80 -2.28 12.28
CA LEU A 139 4.78 -1.36 11.77
C LEU A 139 3.88 -0.79 12.86
N GLN A 140 3.84 -1.40 14.03
CA GLN A 140 3.08 -0.89 15.18
C GLN A 140 3.70 0.36 15.79
N ASN A 141 4.98 0.61 15.56
CA ASN A 141 5.65 1.84 15.99
C ASN A 141 5.38 2.96 14.99
N THR A 142 4.17 3.51 15.05
CA THR A 142 3.69 4.52 14.12
C THR A 142 3.43 5.86 14.80
N THR A 143 3.54 6.94 14.03
CA THR A 143 3.12 8.27 14.45
C THR A 143 1.65 8.47 14.09
N LEU A 144 0.83 8.89 15.06
CA LEU A 144 -0.58 9.22 14.84
C LEU A 144 -0.70 10.69 14.53
N LEU A 145 -1.29 11.01 13.38
CA LEU A 145 -1.48 12.37 12.91
C LEU A 145 -2.96 12.67 12.71
N GLN A 146 -3.37 13.85 13.14
CA GLN A 146 -4.69 14.39 12.84
C GLN A 146 -4.56 15.36 11.67
N HIS A 147 -5.16 15.01 10.54
CA HIS A 147 -5.13 15.85 9.34
C HIS A 147 -6.52 16.35 8.99
N HIS A 148 -6.60 17.66 8.77
CA HIS A 148 -7.74 18.26 8.11
C HIS A 148 -7.47 18.32 6.60
N TRP A 149 -8.25 17.56 5.85
CA TRP A 149 -8.21 17.61 4.39
C TRP A 149 -9.40 18.44 3.90
N ALA A 150 -9.13 19.43 3.08
CA ALA A 150 -10.18 20.25 2.50
C ALA A 150 -11.28 19.37 1.87
N GLY A 151 -12.52 19.56 2.31
CA GLY A 151 -13.69 18.84 1.83
C GLY A 151 -13.88 17.40 2.34
N ARG A 152 -12.98 16.89 3.19
CA ARG A 152 -13.06 15.50 3.69
C ARG A 152 -13.18 15.37 5.21
N GLY A 153 -13.23 16.47 5.93
CA GLY A 153 -13.26 16.47 7.39
C GLY A 153 -11.93 16.08 8.04
N THR A 154 -11.95 15.95 9.36
CA THR A 154 -10.77 15.50 10.12
C THR A 154 -10.65 14.00 10.02
N ARG A 155 -9.50 13.54 9.53
CA ARG A 155 -9.20 12.11 9.45
C ARG A 155 -7.86 11.85 10.11
N GLY A 156 -7.84 10.91 11.06
CA GLY A 156 -6.61 10.43 11.64
C GLY A 156 -5.87 9.52 10.66
N THR A 157 -4.56 9.67 10.62
CA THR A 157 -3.68 8.77 9.88
C THR A 157 -2.63 8.18 10.79
N ALA A 158 -2.26 6.93 10.53
CA ALA A 158 -1.09 6.29 11.10
C ALA A 158 0.04 6.35 10.08
N GLN A 159 1.20 6.86 10.47
CA GLN A 159 2.32 7.09 9.58
C GLN A 159 3.50 6.19 9.93
N PHE A 160 3.98 5.45 8.94
CA PHE A 160 5.19 4.63 9.05
C PHE A 160 6.43 5.47 8.76
N ASN A 161 7.49 5.20 9.51
CA ASN A 161 8.81 5.74 9.22
C ASN A 161 9.36 5.12 7.92
N GLY A 162 9.86 5.95 7.01
CA GLY A 162 10.43 5.48 5.75
C GLY A 162 11.61 4.53 5.90
N LYS A 163 12.45 4.76 6.89
CA LYS A 163 13.57 3.87 7.23
C LYS A 163 13.10 2.47 7.63
N THR A 164 12.03 2.37 8.42
CA THR A 164 11.44 1.08 8.81
C THR A 164 10.95 0.30 7.58
N ILE A 165 10.31 0.98 6.64
CA ILE A 165 9.85 0.35 5.39
C ILE A 165 11.03 -0.18 4.59
N ASN A 166 12.13 0.59 4.48
CA ASN A 166 13.33 0.12 3.81
C ASN A 166 13.93 -1.12 4.48
N GLU A 167 13.96 -1.17 5.81
CA GLU A 167 14.43 -2.34 6.57
C GLU A 167 13.60 -3.59 6.23
N LEU A 168 12.28 -3.45 6.12
CA LEU A 168 11.40 -4.55 5.72
C LEU A 168 11.67 -5.01 4.29
N LEU A 169 11.89 -4.07 3.37
CA LEU A 169 12.13 -4.37 1.96
C LEU A 169 13.47 -5.07 1.71
N TYR A 170 14.48 -4.79 2.54
CA TYR A 170 15.80 -5.41 2.45
C TYR A 170 15.94 -6.69 3.29
N ASP A 171 14.93 -7.06 4.06
CA ASP A 171 14.96 -8.28 4.89
C ASP A 171 14.70 -9.52 4.04
N GLU A 172 15.75 -10.25 3.70
CA GLU A 172 15.66 -11.49 2.91
C GLU A 172 14.94 -12.62 3.64
N GLN A 173 14.86 -12.55 4.96
CA GLN A 173 14.19 -13.53 5.82
C GLN A 173 12.92 -12.97 6.43
N PHE A 174 12.25 -12.09 5.71
CA PHE A 174 11.04 -11.43 6.22
C PHE A 174 9.96 -12.43 6.59
N GLU A 175 9.47 -12.30 7.81
CA GLU A 175 8.30 -13.01 8.34
C GLU A 175 7.36 -12.03 9.03
N ASN A 176 6.06 -12.29 8.98
CA ASN A 176 5.07 -11.51 9.70
C ASN A 176 5.08 -11.88 11.20
N ASN A 177 5.97 -11.25 11.96
CA ASN A 177 6.03 -11.39 13.40
C ASN A 177 4.88 -10.63 14.05
N ILE A 178 3.88 -11.37 14.53
CA ILE A 178 2.68 -10.82 15.16
C ILE A 178 2.62 -11.31 16.61
N ASN A 179 2.45 -10.36 17.53
CA ASN A 179 2.21 -10.63 18.95
C ASN A 179 0.79 -10.19 19.29
N ASP A 180 -0.04 -11.10 19.81
CA ASP A 180 -1.45 -10.82 20.08
C ASP A 180 -1.66 -9.71 21.12
N ASN A 181 -0.86 -9.66 22.16
CA ASN A 181 -0.96 -8.63 23.21
C ASN A 181 -0.56 -7.26 22.68
N GLU A 182 0.52 -7.19 21.93
CA GLU A 182 0.97 -5.95 21.27
C GLU A 182 -0.06 -5.48 20.23
N SER A 183 -0.63 -6.40 19.47
CA SER A 183 -1.66 -6.09 18.48
C SER A 183 -2.92 -5.51 19.12
N LYS A 184 -3.36 -6.06 20.25
CA LYS A 184 -4.49 -5.53 21.04
C LYS A 184 -4.18 -4.13 21.57
N SER A 185 -2.99 -3.91 22.10
CA SER A 185 -2.53 -2.61 22.60
C SER A 185 -2.48 -1.58 21.47
N PHE A 186 -2.01 -1.99 20.30
CA PHE A 186 -1.96 -1.14 19.12
C PHE A 186 -3.38 -0.74 18.66
N LEU A 187 -4.31 -1.68 18.56
CA LEU A 187 -5.72 -1.39 18.24
C LEU A 187 -6.32 -0.43 19.25
N GLN A 188 -6.08 -0.64 20.54
CA GLN A 188 -6.58 0.27 21.58
C GLN A 188 -6.02 1.68 21.44
N LYS A 189 -4.74 1.81 21.10
CA LYS A 189 -4.12 3.11 20.78
C LYS A 189 -4.81 3.80 19.61
N LEU A 190 -5.16 3.08 18.55
CA LEU A 190 -5.87 3.62 17.40
C LEU A 190 -7.31 4.03 17.73
N LEU A 191 -8.00 3.27 18.58
CA LEU A 191 -9.35 3.57 19.04
C LEU A 191 -9.42 4.80 19.94
N ASN A 192 -8.39 5.03 20.73
CA ASN A 192 -8.32 6.13 21.72
C ASN A 192 -7.70 7.43 21.18
N ARG A 193 -7.42 7.51 19.91
CA ARG A 193 -6.82 8.68 19.28
C ARG A 193 -7.69 9.95 19.35
#